data_e4fc816e1192621e5b2010ed3ac6c12d
#
_entry.id   e4fc816e1192621e5b2010ed3ac6c12d
#
_cell.length_a   1.000
_cell.length_b   1.000
_cell.length_c   1.000
_cell.angle_alpha   90.00
_cell.angle_beta   90.00
_cell.angle_gamma   90.00
#
_symmetry.space_group_name_H-M   'P 1'
#
loop_
_entity.id
_entity.type
_entity.pdbx_description
1 polymer ?
#
loop_
_entity_poly.entity_id
_entity_poly.type
_entity_poly.pdbx_seq_one_letter_code
_entity_poly.pdbx_strand_id
1 'polypeptide(L)'
;MHHPFTMPMEEDLPLIDTDPGKVRAKAYDIVLNGTEMGGGSVRIHQADIQEKMFEVLGFTKEKAQEQFGFLLDAFKYGVPPHAGLAYGMDRMVMLMVGADSIRDVIAFPKVKDASCLMMEAPSQVDPKQLEDLSIGVVESDEAEKTEE
;
A
#
# COMPACT_ATOMS: atom_id res chain seq x y z
N MET A 1 4.69 6.84 8.15
CA MET A 1 3.25 6.68 7.82
C MET A 1 2.83 5.33 8.35
N HIS A 2 1.80 5.25 9.19
CA HIS A 2 1.35 4.00 9.77
C HIS A 2 0.28 3.36 8.88
N HIS A 3 0.33 2.04 8.77
CA HIS A 3 -0.72 1.30 8.08
C HIS A 3 -1.94 1.17 9.01
N PRO A 4 -3.16 1.45 8.56
CA PRO A 4 -4.34 1.57 9.44
C PRO A 4 -4.69 0.28 10.21
N PHE A 5 -4.21 -0.88 9.78
CA PHE A 5 -4.53 -2.17 10.39
C PHE A 5 -3.36 -2.80 11.16
N THR A 6 -2.22 -2.11 11.27
CA THR A 6 -1.05 -2.60 12.02
C THR A 6 -1.22 -2.34 13.51
N MET A 7 -1.04 -3.38 14.32
CA MET A 7 -1.12 -3.28 15.77
C MET A 7 0.05 -2.46 16.32
N PRO A 8 -0.21 -1.41 17.12
CA PRO A 8 0.82 -0.73 17.90
C PRO A 8 1.46 -1.65 18.95
N MET A 9 2.66 -1.30 19.40
CA MET A 9 3.23 -1.92 20.60
C MET A 9 2.33 -1.59 21.80
N GLU A 10 2.09 -2.57 22.67
CA GLU A 10 1.14 -2.43 23.78
C GLU A 10 1.59 -1.35 24.78
N GLU A 11 2.89 -1.29 25.05
CA GLU A 11 3.46 -0.26 25.90
C GLU A 11 3.34 1.18 25.36
N ASP A 12 3.14 1.32 24.05
CA ASP A 12 3.04 2.62 23.37
C ASP A 12 1.57 3.08 23.19
N LEU A 13 0.57 2.24 23.49
CA LEU A 13 -0.84 2.60 23.36
C LEU A 13 -1.21 3.94 24.01
N PRO A 14 -0.70 4.29 25.21
CA PRO A 14 -1.00 5.60 25.81
C PRO A 14 -0.47 6.79 25.01
N LEU A 15 0.51 6.59 24.12
CA LEU A 15 1.09 7.65 23.30
C LEU A 15 0.23 7.99 22.07
N ILE A 16 -0.73 7.14 21.72
CA ILE A 16 -1.60 7.36 20.56
C ILE A 16 -2.30 8.73 20.63
N ASP A 17 -2.71 9.14 21.83
CA ASP A 17 -3.42 10.40 22.06
C ASP A 17 -2.52 11.62 22.22
N THR A 18 -1.27 11.41 22.65
CA THR A 18 -0.38 12.50 23.06
C THR A 18 0.76 12.75 22.07
N ASP A 19 1.34 11.70 21.55
CA ASP A 19 2.47 11.76 20.59
C ASP A 19 2.44 10.56 19.62
N PRO A 20 1.46 10.52 18.69
CA PRO A 20 1.28 9.37 17.81
C PRO A 20 2.51 9.09 16.92
N GLY A 21 3.37 10.09 16.71
CA GLY A 21 4.60 9.92 15.95
C GLY A 21 5.63 9.01 16.60
N LYS A 22 5.56 8.80 17.92
CA LYS A 22 6.45 7.92 18.68
C LYS A 22 5.92 6.51 18.89
N VAL A 23 4.69 6.24 18.49
CA VAL A 23 4.09 4.90 18.60
C VAL A 23 4.78 3.93 17.67
N ARG A 24 5.38 2.89 18.22
CA ARG A 24 6.01 1.82 17.44
C ARG A 24 4.97 0.81 16.98
N ALA A 25 5.17 0.29 15.78
CA ALA A 25 4.30 -0.73 15.19
C ALA A 25 4.85 -2.14 15.45
N LYS A 26 3.96 -3.12 15.60
CA LYS A 26 4.30 -4.55 15.57
C LYS A 26 4.45 -5.01 14.10
N ALA A 27 5.44 -4.43 13.40
CA ALA A 27 5.78 -4.76 12.02
C ALA A 27 7.16 -5.39 11.96
N TYR A 28 7.40 -6.15 10.91
CA TYR A 28 8.64 -6.88 10.70
C TYR A 28 8.92 -7.09 9.21
N ASP A 29 10.20 -7.09 8.87
CA ASP A 29 10.69 -7.37 7.53
C ASP A 29 11.71 -8.52 7.56
N ILE A 30 11.74 -9.30 6.49
CA ILE A 30 12.76 -10.30 6.25
C ILE A 30 13.75 -9.74 5.25
N VAL A 31 15.00 -9.65 5.67
CA VAL A 31 16.09 -9.14 4.84
C VAL A 31 17.10 -10.26 4.57
N LEU A 32 17.45 -10.47 3.32
CA LEU A 32 18.46 -11.44 2.89
C LEU A 32 19.49 -10.74 2.00
N ASN A 33 20.76 -10.81 2.35
CA ASN A 33 21.86 -10.19 1.62
C ASN A 33 21.65 -8.68 1.35
N GLY A 34 21.04 -7.95 2.30
CA GLY A 34 20.72 -6.54 2.16
C GLY A 34 19.46 -6.23 1.32
N THR A 35 18.80 -7.25 0.80
CA THR A 35 17.54 -7.12 0.05
C THR A 35 16.35 -7.51 0.93
N GLU A 36 15.37 -6.62 1.06
CA GLU A 36 14.10 -6.92 1.70
C GLU A 36 13.33 -7.95 0.86
N MET A 37 13.08 -9.10 1.43
CA MET A 37 12.43 -10.25 0.79
C MET A 37 10.93 -10.26 1.01
N GLY A 38 10.50 -9.66 2.07
CA GLY A 38 9.11 -9.61 2.45
C GLY A 38 8.92 -8.95 3.78
N GLY A 39 7.69 -8.60 4.07
CA GLY A 39 7.33 -7.94 5.32
C GLY A 39 5.91 -8.24 5.73
N GLY A 40 5.62 -7.90 6.96
CA GLY A 40 4.31 -8.11 7.53
C GLY A 40 4.10 -7.40 8.85
N SER A 41 2.98 -7.67 9.46
CA SER A 41 2.67 -7.10 10.77
C SER A 41 1.67 -7.95 11.54
N VAL A 42 1.69 -7.78 12.85
CA VAL A 42 0.56 -8.15 13.70
C VAL A 42 -0.58 -7.16 13.42
N ARG A 43 -1.79 -7.67 13.26
CA ARG A 43 -2.96 -6.86 12.90
C ARG A 43 -3.77 -6.46 14.13
N ILE A 44 -4.40 -5.31 14.05
CA ILE A 44 -5.36 -4.87 15.03
C ILE A 44 -6.58 -5.82 14.95
N HIS A 45 -7.00 -6.36 16.11
CA HIS A 45 -8.17 -7.22 16.25
C HIS A 45 -9.16 -6.67 17.28
N GLN A 46 -8.80 -5.59 17.95
CA GLN A 46 -9.63 -4.91 18.95
C GLN A 46 -10.30 -3.69 18.32
N ALA A 47 -11.60 -3.58 18.43
CA ALA A 47 -12.39 -2.55 17.74
C ALA A 47 -12.07 -1.12 18.22
N ASP A 48 -11.84 -0.96 19.52
CA ASP A 48 -11.47 0.32 20.14
C ASP A 48 -10.11 0.84 19.65
N ILE A 49 -9.11 -0.03 19.55
CA ILE A 49 -7.80 0.32 19.02
C ILE A 49 -7.90 0.66 17.52
N GLN A 50 -8.72 -0.08 16.77
CA GLN A 50 -8.93 0.18 15.35
C GLN A 50 -9.60 1.54 15.11
N GLU A 51 -10.64 1.88 15.88
CA GLU A 51 -11.30 3.18 15.79
C GLU A 51 -10.32 4.31 16.10
N LYS A 52 -9.54 4.17 17.15
CA LYS A 52 -8.51 5.12 17.55
C LYS A 52 -7.46 5.32 16.45
N MET A 53 -7.01 4.23 15.85
CA MET A 53 -6.03 4.30 14.75
C MET A 53 -6.58 5.06 13.55
N PHE A 54 -7.85 4.87 13.18
CA PHE A 54 -8.48 5.64 12.12
C PHE A 54 -8.56 7.13 12.45
N GLU A 55 -8.92 7.50 13.68
CA GLU A 55 -8.96 8.89 14.12
C GLU A 55 -7.60 9.57 13.99
N VAL A 56 -6.53 8.94 14.46
CA VAL A 56 -5.15 9.48 14.36
C VAL A 56 -4.68 9.63 12.92
N LEU A 57 -5.14 8.75 12.02
CA LEU A 57 -4.85 8.84 10.59
C LEU A 57 -5.74 9.84 9.83
N GLY A 58 -6.65 10.53 10.52
CA GLY A 58 -7.52 11.55 9.96
C GLY A 58 -8.76 11.00 9.24
N PHE A 59 -9.13 9.75 9.48
CA PHE A 59 -10.40 9.22 9.00
C PHE A 59 -11.55 9.68 9.90
N THR A 60 -12.63 10.18 9.30
CA THR A 60 -13.90 10.29 10.01
C THR A 60 -14.57 8.91 10.12
N LYS A 61 -15.51 8.75 11.06
CA LYS A 61 -16.24 7.49 11.21
C LYS A 61 -16.98 7.10 9.94
N GLU A 62 -17.55 8.08 9.24
CA GLU A 62 -18.27 7.88 7.98
C GLU A 62 -17.35 7.36 6.89
N LYS A 63 -16.17 7.99 6.72
CA LYS A 63 -15.17 7.54 5.74
C LYS A 63 -14.60 6.16 6.06
N ALA A 64 -14.34 5.88 7.34
CA ALA A 64 -13.88 4.55 7.75
C ALA A 64 -14.95 3.49 7.46
N GLN A 65 -16.23 3.79 7.71
CA GLN A 65 -17.34 2.88 7.41
C GLN A 65 -17.54 2.72 5.89
N GLU A 66 -17.43 3.80 5.11
CA GLU A 66 -17.56 3.74 3.65
C GLU A 66 -16.48 2.86 3.00
N GLN A 67 -15.21 3.02 3.43
CA GLN A 67 -14.08 2.32 2.81
C GLN A 67 -13.85 0.92 3.38
N PHE A 68 -14.06 0.73 4.68
CA PHE A 68 -13.69 -0.48 5.41
C PHE A 68 -14.86 -1.11 6.17
N GLY A 69 -16.09 -0.63 5.96
CA GLY A 69 -17.27 -1.09 6.68
C GLY A 69 -17.46 -2.60 6.63
N PHE A 70 -17.24 -3.20 5.48
CA PHE A 70 -17.31 -4.66 5.30
C PHE A 70 -16.38 -5.42 6.26
N LEU A 71 -15.18 -4.90 6.52
CA LEU A 71 -14.21 -5.49 7.44
C LEU A 71 -14.59 -5.21 8.90
N LEU A 72 -14.94 -3.95 9.20
CA LEU A 72 -15.37 -3.55 10.55
C LEU A 72 -16.62 -4.30 11.00
N ASP A 73 -17.56 -4.52 10.10
CA ASP A 73 -18.77 -5.30 10.39
C ASP A 73 -18.46 -6.80 10.59
N ALA A 74 -17.55 -7.35 9.80
CA ALA A 74 -17.08 -8.72 10.02
C ALA A 74 -16.41 -8.89 11.39
N PHE A 75 -15.68 -7.88 11.87
CA PHE A 75 -15.03 -7.91 13.17
C PHE A 75 -16.02 -7.98 14.35
N LYS A 76 -17.26 -7.53 14.18
CA LYS A 76 -18.31 -7.64 15.20
C LYS A 76 -18.70 -9.09 15.54
N TYR A 77 -18.41 -10.04 14.63
CA TYR A 77 -18.64 -11.46 14.88
C TYR A 77 -17.49 -12.16 15.63
N GLY A 78 -16.44 -11.44 15.94
CA GLY A 78 -15.24 -11.91 16.63
C GLY A 78 -14.05 -12.05 15.71
N VAL A 79 -12.90 -11.53 16.16
CA VAL A 79 -11.64 -11.57 15.42
C VAL A 79 -10.57 -12.17 16.31
N PRO A 80 -9.93 -13.28 15.90
CA PRO A 80 -8.79 -13.80 16.65
C PRO A 80 -7.57 -12.88 16.45
N PRO A 81 -6.63 -12.88 17.39
CA PRO A 81 -5.31 -12.32 17.15
C PRO A 81 -4.71 -12.94 15.89
N HIS A 82 -4.25 -12.11 14.97
CA HIS A 82 -3.70 -12.58 13.70
C HIS A 82 -2.56 -11.68 13.23
N ALA A 83 -1.72 -12.26 12.39
CA ALA A 83 -0.60 -11.61 11.75
C ALA A 83 -0.46 -12.11 10.32
N GLY A 84 0.29 -11.41 9.50
CA GLY A 84 0.53 -11.80 8.11
C GLY A 84 1.95 -11.50 7.68
N LEU A 85 2.39 -12.22 6.65
CA LEU A 85 3.66 -12.02 5.99
C LEU A 85 3.46 -12.19 4.49
N ALA A 86 4.03 -11.29 3.70
CA ALA A 86 4.06 -11.37 2.25
C ALA A 86 5.50 -11.40 1.75
N TYR A 87 5.81 -12.31 0.84
CA TYR A 87 7.10 -12.38 0.17
C TYR A 87 7.05 -11.72 -1.20
N GLY A 88 8.09 -10.96 -1.55
CA GLY A 88 8.33 -10.49 -2.90
C GLY A 88 8.82 -11.61 -3.80
N MET A 89 7.93 -12.23 -4.58
CA MET A 89 8.27 -13.37 -5.44
C MET A 89 9.38 -13.02 -6.43
N ASP A 90 9.32 -11.85 -7.07
CA ASP A 90 10.35 -11.42 -8.03
C ASP A 90 11.71 -11.27 -7.35
N ARG A 91 11.76 -10.73 -6.13
CA ARG A 91 13.00 -10.63 -5.36
C ARG A 91 13.54 -12.01 -4.97
N MET A 92 12.65 -12.93 -4.62
CA MET A 92 13.04 -14.32 -4.31
C MET A 92 13.66 -14.99 -5.53
N VAL A 93 13.01 -14.91 -6.68
CA VAL A 93 13.55 -15.49 -7.94
C VAL A 93 14.87 -14.82 -8.32
N MET A 94 14.97 -13.49 -8.23
CA MET A 94 16.21 -12.74 -8.49
C MET A 94 17.38 -13.30 -7.68
N LEU A 95 17.20 -13.49 -6.37
CA LEU A 95 18.26 -14.04 -5.50
C LEU A 95 18.58 -15.50 -5.79
N MET A 96 17.56 -16.31 -6.11
CA MET A 96 17.78 -17.74 -6.44
C MET A 96 18.58 -17.94 -7.72
N VAL A 97 18.43 -17.09 -8.71
CA VAL A 97 19.19 -17.14 -9.97
C VAL A 97 20.48 -16.33 -9.94
N GLY A 98 20.73 -15.59 -8.84
CA GLY A 98 21.92 -14.75 -8.71
C GLY A 98 21.92 -13.51 -9.60
N ALA A 99 20.72 -12.99 -9.96
CA ALA A 99 20.59 -11.76 -10.74
C ALA A 99 20.70 -10.52 -9.83
N ASP A 100 21.19 -9.41 -10.40
CA ASP A 100 21.36 -8.15 -9.67
C ASP A 100 20.11 -7.27 -9.68
N SER A 101 19.14 -7.56 -10.54
CA SER A 101 17.92 -6.77 -10.70
C SER A 101 16.69 -7.64 -10.92
N ILE A 102 15.56 -7.26 -10.32
CA ILE A 102 14.26 -7.90 -10.60
C ILE A 102 13.85 -7.78 -12.08
N ARG A 103 14.39 -6.81 -12.82
CA ARG A 103 14.13 -6.65 -14.26
C ARG A 103 14.61 -7.85 -15.08
N ASP A 104 15.59 -8.59 -14.57
CA ASP A 104 16.15 -9.77 -15.26
C ASP A 104 15.25 -11.01 -15.11
N VAL A 105 14.29 -10.95 -14.19
CA VAL A 105 13.39 -12.08 -13.88
C VAL A 105 11.91 -11.78 -14.15
N ILE A 106 11.59 -10.57 -14.58
CA ILE A 106 10.21 -10.15 -14.92
C ILE A 106 10.08 -10.12 -16.44
N ALA A 107 9.02 -10.73 -16.97
CA ALA A 107 8.78 -10.83 -18.42
C ALA A 107 8.61 -9.46 -19.10
N PHE A 108 7.99 -8.48 -18.41
CA PHE A 108 7.72 -7.15 -18.95
C PHE A 108 8.15 -6.07 -17.94
N PRO A 109 9.46 -5.89 -17.73
CA PRO A 109 9.96 -4.92 -16.76
C PRO A 109 9.64 -3.49 -17.21
N LYS A 110 9.15 -2.69 -16.25
CA LYS A 110 8.90 -1.27 -16.48
C LYS A 110 10.18 -0.45 -16.29
N VAL A 111 10.31 0.64 -17.04
CA VAL A 111 11.39 1.61 -16.86
C VAL A 111 11.06 2.61 -15.72
N LYS A 112 11.98 3.54 -15.46
CA LYS A 112 11.91 4.43 -14.29
C LYS A 112 10.64 5.31 -14.23
N ASP A 113 10.12 5.69 -15.40
CA ASP A 113 8.87 6.46 -15.56
C ASP A 113 7.61 5.59 -15.58
N ALA A 114 7.75 4.30 -15.23
CA ALA A 114 6.70 3.29 -15.24
C ALA A 114 6.19 2.88 -16.63
N SER A 115 6.85 3.32 -17.71
CA SER A 115 6.52 2.86 -19.07
C SER A 115 7.04 1.44 -19.33
N CYS A 116 6.42 0.76 -20.29
CA CYS A 116 6.80 -0.57 -20.76
C CYS A 116 7.22 -0.46 -22.23
N LEU A 117 8.52 -0.55 -22.50
CA LEU A 117 9.07 -0.42 -23.85
C LEU A 117 8.61 -1.53 -24.80
N MET A 118 8.33 -2.72 -24.26
CA MET A 118 7.91 -3.86 -25.09
C MET A 118 6.44 -3.74 -25.53
N MET A 119 5.60 -3.14 -24.69
CA MET A 119 4.16 -3.00 -24.96
C MET A 119 3.80 -1.58 -25.41
N GLU A 120 4.79 -0.68 -25.52
CA GLU A 120 4.58 0.74 -25.84
C GLU A 120 3.53 1.40 -24.92
N ALA A 121 3.54 1.00 -23.64
CA ALA A 121 2.62 1.53 -22.64
C ALA A 121 3.34 2.59 -21.77
N PRO A 122 2.65 3.68 -21.35
CA PRO A 122 1.25 4.01 -21.66
C PRO A 122 1.07 4.43 -23.13
N SER A 123 -0.11 4.17 -23.67
CA SER A 123 -0.53 4.58 -25.01
C SER A 123 -1.80 5.41 -24.95
N GLN A 124 -2.11 6.10 -26.02
CA GLN A 124 -3.36 6.85 -26.10
C GLN A 124 -4.56 5.92 -26.06
N VAL A 125 -5.58 6.34 -25.32
CA VAL A 125 -6.86 5.62 -25.25
C VAL A 125 -7.71 6.00 -26.45
N ASP A 126 -8.41 5.04 -27.05
CA ASP A 126 -9.35 5.33 -28.13
C ASP A 126 -10.43 6.30 -27.63
N PRO A 127 -10.64 7.44 -28.35
CA PRO A 127 -11.63 8.44 -27.96
C PRO A 127 -13.04 7.87 -27.75
N LYS A 128 -13.41 6.86 -28.51
CA LYS A 128 -14.71 6.19 -28.36
C LYS A 128 -14.85 5.49 -27.02
N GLN A 129 -13.78 4.91 -26.48
CA GLN A 129 -13.81 4.29 -25.14
C GLN A 129 -14.00 5.32 -24.04
N LEU A 130 -13.44 6.51 -24.20
CA LEU A 130 -13.65 7.62 -23.27
C LEU A 130 -15.10 8.11 -23.33
N GLU A 131 -15.66 8.25 -24.55
CA GLU A 131 -17.05 8.63 -24.77
C GLU A 131 -18.02 7.62 -24.14
N ASP A 132 -17.82 6.32 -24.41
CA ASP A 132 -18.64 5.23 -23.87
C ASP A 132 -18.66 5.22 -22.33
N LEU A 133 -17.56 5.64 -21.70
CA LEU A 133 -17.44 5.73 -20.24
C LEU A 133 -17.83 7.10 -19.67
N SER A 134 -18.18 8.06 -20.52
CA SER A 134 -18.43 9.46 -20.13
C SER A 134 -17.26 10.09 -19.37
N ILE A 135 -16.02 9.79 -19.80
CA ILE A 135 -14.77 10.31 -19.23
C ILE A 135 -14.18 11.33 -20.20
N GLY A 136 -13.72 12.48 -19.68
CA GLY A 136 -12.98 13.48 -20.43
C GLY A 136 -11.53 13.59 -19.97
N VAL A 137 -10.62 13.89 -20.90
CA VAL A 137 -9.24 14.28 -20.55
C VAL A 137 -9.25 15.76 -20.17
N VAL A 138 -8.75 16.07 -18.97
CA VAL A 138 -8.55 17.46 -18.54
C VAL A 138 -7.12 17.85 -18.96
N GLU A 139 -7.01 18.82 -19.86
CA GLU A 139 -5.71 19.40 -20.20
C GLU A 139 -5.23 20.22 -19.00
N SER A 140 -4.05 19.91 -18.49
CA SER A 140 -3.44 20.71 -17.44
C SER A 140 -2.68 21.88 -18.06
N ASP A 141 -2.90 23.09 -17.54
CA ASP A 141 -2.18 24.33 -17.97
C ASP A 141 -0.65 24.27 -17.73
N GLU A 142 -0.12 23.14 -17.23
CA GLU A 142 1.31 22.92 -16.99
C GLU A 142 2.08 22.34 -18.19
N ALA A 143 1.39 21.92 -19.25
CA ALA A 143 2.04 21.34 -20.44
C ALA A 143 2.77 22.38 -21.32
N GLU A 144 2.48 23.66 -21.19
CA GLU A 144 3.11 24.71 -21.97
C GLU A 144 4.47 25.22 -21.44
N LYS A 145 4.94 24.75 -20.30
CA LYS A 145 6.19 25.25 -19.67
C LYS A 145 7.44 24.41 -19.89
N THR A 146 7.39 23.40 -20.72
CA THR A 146 8.54 22.47 -20.94
C THR A 146 9.14 22.57 -22.34
N GLU A 147 8.79 23.57 -23.15
CA GLU A 147 9.39 23.83 -24.48
C GLU A 147 10.13 25.19 -24.56
N GLU A 148 10.74 25.69 -23.48
CA GLU A 148 11.71 26.79 -23.56
C GLU A 148 13.10 26.37 -23.05
#